data_4f7ae4a6ea4c0c2d9e2081ae040e4ed7
#
_entry.id   4f7ae4a6ea4c0c2d9e2081ae040e4ed7
#
_cell.length_a   1.000
_cell.length_b   1.000
_cell.length_c   1.000
_cell.angle_alpha   90.00
_cell.angle_beta   90.00
_cell.angle_gamma   90.00
#
_symmetry.space_group_name_H-M   'P 1'
#
loop_
_entity.id
_entity.type
_entity.pdbx_description
1 polymer ?
#
loop_
_entity_poly.entity_id
_entity_poly.type
_entity_poly.pdbx_seq_one_letter_code
_entity_poly.pdbx_strand_id
1 'polypeptide(L)'
;MKSMIKIVLIPVLIAGAACNGAPEATDAGGVKVVATTNIVGDLVRTIGGSQVEVEVLMGPGIDPHLYKASAGDVRRMSSAQAIFYSGLHLEGKMSEVLGHMGERELRTVAVAECVPANELIESAGFSGLHDPHVWFDVALWSKTVDCVVETLVTLDPDNEAGYLERADAYQAELSALDAWARERVEALAPDQRVLVTAHDAFGYFGRAYGFEVRGLLGVSTAAEAGTSDVQKLADFIVKREIPAIFVETSVPPRYVQALQEAVNARGFAVSIGGSLYSDSLGNPGTPAGSYSGTVRENIETIVSALATAEEAE
;
A
#
# COMPACT_ATOMS: atom_id res chain seq x y z
N MET A 1 24.99 -22.80 98.30
CA MET A 1 25.57 -22.06 97.17
C MET A 1 24.50 -22.09 96.03
N LYS A 2 23.78 -20.99 95.90
CA LYS A 2 22.70 -20.86 94.89
C LYS A 2 23.25 -20.05 93.72
N SER A 3 23.39 -20.69 92.54
CA SER A 3 23.78 -20.04 91.30
C SER A 3 22.58 -19.40 90.64
N MET A 4 22.59 -18.07 90.48
CA MET A 4 21.54 -17.32 89.75
C MET A 4 21.96 -17.19 88.28
N ILE A 5 21.18 -17.80 87.42
CA ILE A 5 21.32 -17.62 85.96
C ILE A 5 20.58 -16.33 85.55
N LYS A 6 21.31 -15.36 85.06
CA LYS A 6 20.73 -14.14 84.43
C LYS A 6 20.36 -14.42 83.01
N ILE A 7 19.04 -14.39 82.75
CA ILE A 7 18.49 -14.45 81.35
C ILE A 7 18.58 -13.04 80.74
N VAL A 8 19.38 -12.89 79.73
CA VAL A 8 19.42 -11.66 78.87
C VAL A 8 18.41 -11.79 77.76
N LEU A 9 17.34 -11.00 77.80
CA LEU A 9 16.42 -10.85 76.72
C LEU A 9 17.00 -9.90 75.66
N ILE A 10 17.23 -10.39 74.44
CA ILE A 10 17.60 -9.57 73.29
C ILE A 10 16.32 -9.25 72.59
N PRO A 11 15.97 -7.97 72.34
CA PRO A 11 14.84 -7.62 71.51
C PRO A 11 15.18 -7.86 70.02
N VAL A 12 14.42 -8.73 69.34
CA VAL A 12 14.48 -8.91 67.93
C VAL A 12 13.69 -7.76 67.26
N LEU A 13 14.40 -6.83 66.63
CA LEU A 13 13.80 -5.83 65.75
C LEU A 13 13.36 -6.52 64.44
N ILE A 14 12.07 -6.68 64.22
CA ILE A 14 11.50 -7.09 62.94
C ILE A 14 11.47 -5.82 62.05
N ALA A 15 12.46 -5.69 61.15
CA ALA A 15 12.41 -4.72 60.06
C ALA A 15 11.39 -5.21 59.03
N GLY A 16 10.23 -4.59 59.04
CA GLY A 16 9.22 -4.79 57.96
C GLY A 16 9.77 -4.25 56.65
N ALA A 17 10.15 -5.14 55.74
CA ALA A 17 10.42 -4.79 54.35
C ALA A 17 9.09 -4.40 53.72
N ALA A 18 8.84 -3.09 53.55
CA ALA A 18 7.81 -2.60 52.67
C ALA A 18 8.24 -2.95 51.23
N CYS A 19 7.65 -3.99 50.66
CA CYS A 19 7.68 -4.19 49.22
C CYS A 19 6.94 -3.01 48.56
N ASN A 20 7.70 -2.00 48.12
CA ASN A 20 7.22 -1.11 47.10
C ASN A 20 7.02 -1.97 45.85
N GLY A 21 5.80 -2.41 45.62
CA GLY A 21 5.39 -2.89 44.31
C GLY A 21 5.63 -1.76 43.32
N ALA A 22 6.63 -1.92 42.46
CA ALA A 22 6.67 -1.12 41.24
C ALA A 22 5.28 -1.23 40.61
N PRO A 23 4.69 -0.13 40.10
CA PRO A 23 3.46 -0.26 39.34
C PRO A 23 3.73 -1.30 38.23
N GLU A 24 2.95 -2.37 38.20
CA GLU A 24 2.89 -3.24 37.05
C GLU A 24 2.65 -2.29 35.88
N ALA A 25 3.59 -2.30 34.93
CA ALA A 25 3.36 -1.68 33.61
C ALA A 25 2.06 -2.31 33.14
N THR A 26 0.98 -1.54 33.20
CA THR A 26 -0.24 -1.91 32.49
C THR A 26 0.23 -2.15 31.08
N ASP A 27 0.08 -3.37 30.60
CA ASP A 27 0.17 -3.73 29.20
C ASP A 27 -0.87 -2.84 28.53
N ALA A 28 -0.48 -1.62 28.19
CA ALA A 28 -1.26 -0.71 27.39
C ALA A 28 -1.23 -1.35 26.00
N GLY A 29 -2.08 -2.37 25.82
CA GLY A 29 -2.22 -3.08 24.59
C GLY A 29 -2.47 -2.07 23.50
N GLY A 30 -1.49 -1.91 22.56
CA GLY A 30 -1.59 -0.95 21.47
C GLY A 30 -2.88 -1.13 20.68
N VAL A 31 -3.28 -0.11 19.95
CA VAL A 31 -4.46 -0.17 19.09
C VAL A 31 -4.27 -1.27 18.05
N LYS A 32 -5.17 -2.27 18.03
CA LYS A 32 -5.12 -3.38 17.08
C LYS A 32 -5.99 -3.09 15.88
N VAL A 33 -5.39 -3.05 14.71
CA VAL A 33 -6.10 -2.78 13.46
C VAL A 33 -5.75 -3.80 12.38
N VAL A 34 -6.65 -3.95 11.43
CA VAL A 34 -6.44 -4.76 10.24
C VAL A 34 -6.37 -3.82 9.03
N ALA A 35 -5.38 -4.05 8.16
CA ALA A 35 -5.30 -3.46 6.84
C ALA A 35 -5.53 -4.53 5.77
N THR A 36 -6.28 -4.22 4.71
CA THR A 36 -6.54 -5.19 3.64
C THR A 36 -5.28 -5.44 2.81
N THR A 37 -4.65 -4.39 2.29
CA THR A 37 -3.43 -4.46 1.47
C THR A 37 -2.19 -4.05 2.27
N ASN A 38 -1.02 -4.45 1.82
CA ASN A 38 0.22 -4.00 2.44
C ASN A 38 0.53 -2.52 2.15
N ILE A 39 -0.04 -1.93 1.09
CA ILE A 39 0.03 -0.49 0.80
C ILE A 39 -0.67 0.31 1.90
N VAL A 40 -1.91 -0.06 2.21
CA VAL A 40 -2.68 0.55 3.32
C VAL A 40 -2.03 0.24 4.66
N GLY A 41 -1.51 -0.99 4.83
CA GLY A 41 -0.81 -1.39 6.05
C GLY A 41 0.45 -0.58 6.33
N ASP A 42 1.21 -0.21 5.31
CA ASP A 42 2.40 0.63 5.42
C ASP A 42 2.02 2.05 5.87
N LEU A 43 1.00 2.65 5.26
CA LEU A 43 0.46 3.94 5.65
C LEU A 43 0.06 3.97 7.13
N VAL A 44 -0.74 2.98 7.56
CA VAL A 44 -1.23 2.92 8.94
C VAL A 44 -0.09 2.67 9.94
N ARG A 45 0.91 1.82 9.61
CA ARG A 45 2.09 1.59 10.45
C ARG A 45 2.94 2.85 10.59
N THR A 46 3.13 3.57 9.49
CA THR A 46 3.95 4.79 9.48
C THR A 46 3.37 5.84 10.42
N ILE A 47 2.06 6.05 10.40
CA ILE A 47 1.37 7.01 11.26
C ILE A 47 1.20 6.47 12.67
N GLY A 48 0.82 5.20 12.81
CA GLY A 48 0.57 4.54 14.10
C GLY A 48 1.82 4.38 14.97
N GLY A 49 2.98 4.14 14.33
CA GLY A 49 4.23 3.85 15.05
C GLY A 49 4.10 2.63 15.95
N SER A 50 4.77 2.65 17.10
CA SER A 50 4.74 1.56 18.07
C SER A 50 3.42 1.45 18.85
N GLN A 51 2.53 2.41 18.72
CA GLN A 51 1.24 2.43 19.42
C GLN A 51 0.16 1.61 18.71
N VAL A 52 0.40 1.21 17.45
CA VAL A 52 -0.58 0.50 16.63
C VAL A 52 -0.02 -0.81 16.12
N GLU A 53 -0.69 -1.90 16.45
CA GLU A 53 -0.44 -3.23 15.90
C GLU A 53 -1.25 -3.40 14.62
N VAL A 54 -0.59 -3.44 13.46
CA VAL A 54 -1.23 -3.55 12.15
C VAL A 54 -1.08 -4.95 11.58
N GLU A 55 -2.17 -5.68 11.48
CA GLU A 55 -2.23 -6.96 10.77
C GLU A 55 -2.67 -6.73 9.33
N VAL A 56 -1.93 -7.28 8.37
CA VAL A 56 -2.23 -7.15 6.93
C VAL A 56 -2.79 -8.46 6.39
N LEU A 57 -3.89 -8.39 5.64
CA LEU A 57 -4.51 -9.58 5.06
C LEU A 57 -3.83 -10.01 3.76
N MET A 58 -3.47 -9.06 2.90
CA MET A 58 -2.87 -9.31 1.58
C MET A 58 -1.43 -8.83 1.56
N GLY A 59 -0.51 -9.78 1.52
CA GLY A 59 0.93 -9.52 1.44
C GLY A 59 1.40 -9.23 0.02
N PRO A 60 2.74 -9.18 -0.20
CA PRO A 60 3.33 -8.92 -1.50
C PRO A 60 2.84 -9.88 -2.59
N GLY A 61 2.55 -9.34 -3.77
CA GLY A 61 2.13 -10.09 -4.95
C GLY A 61 0.70 -10.64 -4.91
N ILE A 62 -0.09 -10.29 -3.90
CA ILE A 62 -1.51 -10.67 -3.84
C ILE A 62 -2.35 -9.64 -4.59
N ASP A 63 -3.18 -10.12 -5.51
CA ASP A 63 -4.14 -9.33 -6.28
C ASP A 63 -5.39 -9.02 -5.43
N PRO A 64 -5.64 -7.76 -5.05
CA PRO A 64 -6.78 -7.38 -4.21
C PRO A 64 -8.12 -7.44 -4.95
N HIS A 65 -8.15 -7.32 -6.26
CA HIS A 65 -9.38 -7.41 -7.06
C HIS A 65 -9.98 -8.81 -7.01
N LEU A 66 -9.15 -9.84 -6.86
CA LEU A 66 -9.56 -11.25 -6.85
C LEU A 66 -9.58 -11.86 -5.46
N TYR A 67 -9.00 -11.19 -4.47
CA TYR A 67 -8.88 -11.73 -3.12
C TYR A 67 -10.25 -11.94 -2.46
N LYS A 68 -10.44 -13.14 -1.92
CA LYS A 68 -11.63 -13.53 -1.16
C LYS A 68 -11.24 -13.77 0.29
N ALA A 69 -11.88 -13.06 1.20
CA ALA A 69 -11.65 -13.23 2.63
C ALA A 69 -11.94 -14.67 3.07
N SER A 70 -10.97 -15.29 3.73
CA SER A 70 -11.13 -16.57 4.41
C SER A 70 -11.88 -16.40 5.74
N ALA A 71 -12.37 -17.49 6.33
CA ALA A 71 -12.93 -17.46 7.68
C ALA A 71 -11.90 -17.00 8.74
N GLY A 72 -10.58 -17.16 8.45
CA GLY A 72 -9.50 -16.64 9.27
C GLY A 72 -9.45 -15.11 9.20
N ASP A 73 -9.56 -14.54 8.00
CA ASP A 73 -9.57 -13.10 7.78
C ASP A 73 -10.77 -12.43 8.45
N VAL A 74 -11.95 -13.04 8.32
CA VAL A 74 -13.17 -12.56 9.00
C VAL A 74 -12.98 -12.52 10.51
N ARG A 75 -12.33 -13.53 11.11
CA ARG A 75 -12.04 -13.53 12.57
C ARG A 75 -11.05 -12.42 12.93
N ARG A 76 -9.97 -12.23 12.14
CA ARG A 76 -8.99 -11.15 12.36
C ARG A 76 -9.65 -9.78 12.30
N MET A 77 -10.43 -9.53 11.25
CA MET A 77 -11.20 -8.28 11.13
C MET A 77 -12.16 -8.08 12.29
N SER A 78 -12.89 -9.12 12.70
CA SER A 78 -13.86 -9.02 13.80
C SER A 78 -13.23 -8.77 15.18
N SER A 79 -11.94 -9.05 15.35
CA SER A 79 -11.19 -8.82 16.60
C SER A 79 -10.42 -7.49 16.62
N ALA A 80 -10.39 -6.78 15.50
CA ALA A 80 -9.72 -5.49 15.39
C ALA A 80 -10.59 -4.35 15.93
N GLN A 81 -9.96 -3.23 16.29
CA GLN A 81 -10.63 -1.99 16.70
C GLN A 81 -11.01 -1.13 15.47
N ALA A 82 -10.27 -1.27 14.38
CA ALA A 82 -10.63 -0.71 13.08
C ALA A 82 -10.10 -1.57 11.93
N ILE A 83 -10.74 -1.43 10.77
CA ILE A 83 -10.30 -2.02 9.50
C ILE A 83 -10.02 -0.88 8.54
N PHE A 84 -8.79 -0.84 8.00
CA PHE A 84 -8.41 0.07 6.93
C PHE A 84 -8.35 -0.71 5.61
N TYR A 85 -9.00 -0.18 4.59
CA TYR A 85 -9.00 -0.79 3.25
C TYR A 85 -8.88 0.31 2.19
N SER A 86 -8.52 -0.08 0.96
CA SER A 86 -8.30 0.92 -0.09
C SER A 86 -9.60 1.65 -0.45
N GLY A 87 -10.67 0.92 -0.67
CA GLY A 87 -11.93 1.50 -1.12
C GLY A 87 -12.02 1.61 -2.64
N LEU A 88 -12.99 2.38 -3.15
CA LEU A 88 -13.24 2.57 -4.58
C LEU A 88 -13.37 1.25 -5.37
N HIS A 89 -13.88 0.21 -4.73
CA HIS A 89 -14.02 -1.15 -5.28
C HIS A 89 -12.72 -1.92 -5.57
N LEU A 90 -11.55 -1.50 -5.05
CA LEU A 90 -10.33 -2.30 -5.17
C LEU A 90 -10.57 -3.73 -4.64
N GLU A 91 -11.08 -3.83 -3.41
CA GLU A 91 -11.41 -5.10 -2.75
C GLU A 91 -12.80 -5.62 -3.15
N GLY A 92 -13.10 -5.62 -4.45
CA GLY A 92 -14.47 -5.91 -4.94
C GLY A 92 -15.04 -7.24 -4.49
N LYS A 93 -14.21 -8.29 -4.30
CA LYS A 93 -14.64 -9.60 -3.79
C LYS A 93 -14.83 -9.63 -2.27
N MET A 94 -14.42 -8.59 -1.55
CA MET A 94 -14.58 -8.43 -0.10
C MET A 94 -15.65 -7.42 0.27
N SER A 95 -16.27 -6.71 -0.69
CA SER A 95 -17.22 -5.62 -0.45
C SER A 95 -18.36 -6.02 0.50
N GLU A 96 -18.94 -7.21 0.34
CA GLU A 96 -20.00 -7.74 1.20
C GLU A 96 -19.50 -7.96 2.64
N VAL A 97 -18.29 -8.51 2.80
CA VAL A 97 -17.69 -8.77 4.12
C VAL A 97 -17.38 -7.45 4.83
N LEU A 98 -16.79 -6.49 4.12
CA LEU A 98 -16.48 -5.16 4.65
C LEU A 98 -17.75 -4.40 5.03
N GLY A 99 -18.81 -4.48 4.21
CA GLY A 99 -20.12 -3.92 4.52
C GLY A 99 -20.71 -4.49 5.81
N HIS A 100 -20.69 -5.81 5.97
CA HIS A 100 -21.16 -6.48 7.20
C HIS A 100 -20.34 -6.13 8.44
N MET A 101 -19.04 -5.82 8.30
CA MET A 101 -18.22 -5.34 9.43
C MET A 101 -18.67 -3.95 9.87
N GLY A 102 -18.96 -3.04 8.93
CA GLY A 102 -19.51 -1.72 9.22
C GLY A 102 -20.90 -1.76 9.89
N GLU A 103 -21.79 -2.68 9.46
CA GLU A 103 -23.11 -2.89 10.08
C GLU A 103 -23.01 -3.35 11.55
N ARG A 104 -21.90 -3.96 11.94
CA ARG A 104 -21.62 -4.38 13.33
C ARG A 104 -20.95 -3.31 14.18
N GLU A 105 -21.04 -2.05 13.75
CA GLU A 105 -20.41 -0.90 14.42
C GLU A 105 -18.88 -0.96 14.50
N LEU A 106 -18.25 -1.87 13.76
CA LEU A 106 -16.79 -1.90 13.62
C LEU A 106 -16.36 -0.76 12.70
N ARG A 107 -15.40 0.03 13.15
CA ARG A 107 -14.88 1.14 12.35
C ARG A 107 -14.18 0.61 11.10
N THR A 108 -14.75 0.88 9.92
CA THR A 108 -14.16 0.58 8.62
C THR A 108 -13.82 1.88 7.89
N VAL A 109 -12.61 1.99 7.37
CA VAL A 109 -12.07 3.22 6.75
C VAL A 109 -11.57 2.91 5.35
N ALA A 110 -12.26 3.45 4.35
CA ALA A 110 -11.85 3.40 2.96
C ALA A 110 -10.87 4.57 2.69
N VAL A 111 -9.57 4.33 2.73
CA VAL A 111 -8.58 5.42 2.72
C VAL A 111 -8.58 6.21 1.41
N ALA A 112 -8.84 5.58 0.27
CA ALA A 112 -8.91 6.27 -1.02
C ALA A 112 -10.17 7.16 -1.16
N GLU A 113 -11.23 6.89 -0.38
CA GLU A 113 -12.44 7.72 -0.37
C GLU A 113 -12.25 9.04 0.40
N CYS A 114 -11.11 9.21 1.08
CA CYS A 114 -10.71 10.47 1.69
C CYS A 114 -10.15 11.48 0.67
N VAL A 115 -9.82 11.01 -0.52
CA VAL A 115 -9.48 11.88 -1.64
C VAL A 115 -10.76 12.55 -2.16
N PRO A 116 -10.76 13.88 -2.39
CA PRO A 116 -11.93 14.56 -2.94
C PRO A 116 -12.41 13.95 -4.26
N ALA A 117 -13.70 13.65 -4.37
CA ALA A 117 -14.28 12.95 -5.53
C ALA A 117 -13.98 13.61 -6.89
N ASN A 118 -13.86 14.94 -6.91
CA ASN A 118 -13.51 15.70 -8.12
C ASN A 118 -12.03 15.55 -8.53
N GLU A 119 -11.20 14.91 -7.72
CA GLU A 119 -9.80 14.61 -8.03
C GLU A 119 -9.60 13.14 -8.41
N LEU A 120 -10.64 12.31 -8.25
CA LEU A 120 -10.61 10.92 -8.66
C LEU A 120 -10.77 10.78 -10.17
N ILE A 121 -10.13 9.76 -10.75
CA ILE A 121 -10.30 9.40 -12.16
C ILE A 121 -11.57 8.53 -12.28
N GLU A 122 -12.48 8.88 -13.19
CA GLU A 122 -13.61 8.03 -13.53
C GLU A 122 -13.12 6.75 -14.22
N SER A 123 -13.60 5.60 -13.77
CA SER A 123 -13.22 4.31 -14.37
C SER A 123 -13.85 4.14 -15.75
N ALA A 124 -13.01 4.00 -16.76
CA ALA A 124 -13.48 3.71 -18.12
C ALA A 124 -14.17 2.33 -18.16
N GLY A 125 -15.46 2.31 -18.47
CA GLY A 125 -16.27 1.07 -18.58
C GLY A 125 -17.18 0.76 -17.39
N PHE A 126 -17.08 1.50 -16.28
CA PHE A 126 -17.97 1.36 -15.13
C PHE A 126 -18.52 2.73 -14.71
N SER A 127 -19.62 3.16 -15.31
CA SER A 127 -20.27 4.43 -14.99
C SER A 127 -20.53 4.56 -13.48
N GLY A 128 -20.02 5.62 -12.88
CA GLY A 128 -20.19 5.93 -11.47
C GLY A 128 -19.18 5.26 -10.52
N LEU A 129 -18.19 4.56 -11.05
CA LEU A 129 -17.05 4.06 -10.29
C LEU A 129 -15.78 4.85 -10.64
N HIS A 130 -14.91 4.98 -9.65
CA HIS A 130 -13.60 5.60 -9.82
C HIS A 130 -12.51 4.53 -9.93
N ASP A 131 -11.40 4.90 -10.55
CA ASP A 131 -10.17 4.13 -10.53
C ASP A 131 -9.63 4.08 -9.08
N PRO A 132 -9.41 2.89 -8.49
CA PRO A 132 -9.01 2.76 -7.09
C PRO A 132 -7.52 3.01 -6.84
N HIS A 133 -6.68 3.08 -7.87
CA HIS A 133 -5.22 3.05 -7.78
C HIS A 133 -4.61 4.42 -7.44
N VAL A 134 -5.22 5.13 -6.47
CA VAL A 134 -4.84 6.52 -6.09
C VAL A 134 -3.40 6.66 -5.59
N TRP A 135 -2.80 5.57 -5.08
CA TRP A 135 -1.42 5.56 -4.56
C TRP A 135 -0.36 5.81 -5.63
N PHE A 136 -0.71 5.76 -6.91
CA PHE A 136 0.21 6.09 -7.98
C PHE A 136 0.38 7.59 -8.25
N ASP A 137 -0.46 8.44 -7.66
CA ASP A 137 -0.24 9.87 -7.54
C ASP A 137 0.14 10.19 -6.09
N VAL A 138 1.44 10.42 -5.85
CA VAL A 138 1.97 10.62 -4.49
C VAL A 138 1.31 11.79 -3.78
N ALA A 139 0.97 12.85 -4.51
CA ALA A 139 0.29 14.01 -3.96
C ALA A 139 -1.17 13.70 -3.55
N LEU A 140 -1.86 12.81 -4.28
CA LEU A 140 -3.18 12.32 -3.87
C LEU A 140 -3.09 11.36 -2.70
N TRP A 141 -2.10 10.46 -2.70
CA TRP A 141 -1.89 9.53 -1.60
C TRP A 141 -1.64 10.25 -0.28
N SER A 142 -0.95 11.39 -0.31
CA SER A 142 -0.74 12.20 0.90
C SER A 142 -2.04 12.67 1.57
N LYS A 143 -3.14 12.79 0.83
CA LYS A 143 -4.45 13.20 1.37
C LYS A 143 -5.13 12.10 2.19
N THR A 144 -4.73 10.85 2.00
CA THR A 144 -5.27 9.72 2.78
C THR A 144 -4.74 9.70 4.23
N VAL A 145 -3.66 10.41 4.51
CA VAL A 145 -3.02 10.51 5.82
C VAL A 145 -3.99 11.01 6.89
N ASP A 146 -4.74 12.06 6.57
CA ASP A 146 -5.64 12.72 7.53
C ASP A 146 -6.73 11.77 8.06
N CYS A 147 -7.29 10.91 7.20
CA CYS A 147 -8.29 9.93 7.61
C CYS A 147 -7.73 8.85 8.54
N VAL A 148 -6.47 8.46 8.33
CA VAL A 148 -5.80 7.52 9.24
C VAL A 148 -5.56 8.16 10.59
N VAL A 149 -5.06 9.41 10.61
CA VAL A 149 -4.85 10.19 11.84
C VAL A 149 -6.15 10.34 12.62
N GLU A 150 -7.23 10.82 11.97
CA GLU A 150 -8.54 11.02 12.62
C GLU A 150 -9.05 9.72 13.28
N THR A 151 -8.86 8.60 12.58
CA THR A 151 -9.27 7.30 13.09
C THR A 151 -8.43 6.88 14.29
N LEU A 152 -7.11 6.98 14.21
CA LEU A 152 -6.21 6.59 15.30
C LEU A 152 -6.39 7.47 16.53
N VAL A 153 -6.54 8.78 16.36
CA VAL A 153 -6.83 9.73 17.46
C VAL A 153 -8.16 9.40 18.13
N THR A 154 -9.18 9.01 17.35
CA THR A 154 -10.47 8.61 17.93
C THR A 154 -10.35 7.33 18.78
N LEU A 155 -9.51 6.37 18.37
CA LEU A 155 -9.31 5.10 19.07
C LEU A 155 -8.37 5.23 20.28
N ASP A 156 -7.44 6.16 20.22
CA ASP A 156 -6.36 6.34 21.21
C ASP A 156 -6.00 7.83 21.34
N PRO A 157 -6.86 8.62 21.99
CA PRO A 157 -6.66 10.07 22.11
C PRO A 157 -5.43 10.45 22.97
N ASP A 158 -4.97 9.56 23.84
CA ASP A 158 -3.81 9.83 24.69
C ASP A 158 -2.50 9.92 23.89
N ASN A 159 -2.46 9.34 22.68
CA ASN A 159 -1.32 9.34 21.77
C ASN A 159 -1.50 10.31 20.56
N GLU A 160 -2.50 11.20 20.58
CA GLU A 160 -2.80 12.15 19.49
C GLU A 160 -1.56 12.91 19.00
N ALA A 161 -0.79 13.51 19.90
CA ALA A 161 0.40 14.29 19.55
C ALA A 161 1.42 13.47 18.75
N GLY A 162 1.59 12.20 19.10
CA GLY A 162 2.51 11.30 18.40
C GLY A 162 2.01 10.92 17.01
N TYR A 163 0.70 10.74 16.82
CA TYR A 163 0.11 10.49 15.50
C TYR A 163 0.26 11.69 14.58
N LEU A 164 -0.01 12.89 15.08
CA LEU A 164 0.14 14.15 14.33
C LEU A 164 1.60 14.39 13.92
N GLU A 165 2.56 14.22 14.83
CA GLU A 165 3.99 14.39 14.53
C GLU A 165 4.45 13.44 13.41
N ARG A 166 4.05 12.16 13.47
CA ARG A 166 4.40 11.18 12.43
C ARG A 166 3.69 11.44 11.11
N ALA A 167 2.46 11.93 11.15
CA ALA A 167 1.72 12.34 9.96
C ALA A 167 2.40 13.51 9.25
N ASP A 168 2.79 14.56 9.99
CA ASP A 168 3.51 15.71 9.44
C ASP A 168 4.85 15.28 8.81
N ALA A 169 5.59 14.41 9.49
CA ALA A 169 6.85 13.87 8.97
C ALA A 169 6.63 13.06 7.68
N TYR A 170 5.60 12.22 7.65
CA TYR A 170 5.27 11.41 6.47
C TYR A 170 4.78 12.26 5.30
N GLN A 171 3.95 13.28 5.54
CA GLN A 171 3.52 14.22 4.49
C GLN A 171 4.71 14.98 3.91
N ALA A 172 5.69 15.36 4.73
CA ALA A 172 6.93 15.97 4.24
C ALA A 172 7.76 15.00 3.38
N GLU A 173 7.84 13.72 3.78
CA GLU A 173 8.49 12.67 2.98
C GLU A 173 7.77 12.47 1.64
N LEU A 174 6.43 12.39 1.64
CA LEU A 174 5.64 12.24 0.41
C LEU A 174 5.82 13.44 -0.53
N SER A 175 5.86 14.66 0.00
CA SER A 175 6.13 15.86 -0.80
C SER A 175 7.52 15.82 -1.47
N ALA A 176 8.53 15.38 -0.74
CA ALA A 176 9.88 15.21 -1.29
C ALA A 176 9.93 14.06 -2.32
N LEU A 177 9.16 12.99 -2.11
CA LEU A 177 9.04 11.87 -3.04
C LEU A 177 8.37 12.30 -4.35
N ASP A 178 7.27 13.07 -4.30
CA ASP A 178 6.60 13.59 -5.49
C ASP A 178 7.52 14.51 -6.32
N ALA A 179 8.24 15.41 -5.63
CA ALA A 179 9.22 16.28 -6.29
C ALA A 179 10.33 15.48 -6.99
N TRP A 180 10.89 14.48 -6.31
CA TRP A 180 11.88 13.57 -6.88
C TRP A 180 11.32 12.79 -8.08
N ALA A 181 10.08 12.28 -7.97
CA ALA A 181 9.43 11.54 -9.04
C ALA A 181 9.28 12.38 -10.31
N ARG A 182 8.84 13.64 -10.17
CA ARG A 182 8.71 14.59 -11.28
C ARG A 182 10.06 14.86 -11.94
N GLU A 183 11.10 15.15 -11.16
CA GLU A 183 12.45 15.36 -11.66
C GLU A 183 12.98 14.11 -12.39
N ARG A 184 12.78 12.93 -11.80
CA ARG A 184 13.33 11.69 -12.35
C ARG A 184 12.73 11.30 -13.70
N VAL A 185 11.41 11.52 -13.90
CA VAL A 185 10.75 11.22 -15.17
C VAL A 185 11.12 12.23 -16.29
N GLU A 186 11.66 13.40 -15.96
CA GLU A 186 12.15 14.38 -16.94
C GLU A 186 13.36 13.86 -17.75
N ALA A 187 14.01 12.79 -17.29
CA ALA A 187 15.02 12.07 -18.06
C ALA A 187 14.46 11.43 -19.35
N LEU A 188 13.14 11.27 -19.46
CA LEU A 188 12.46 10.80 -20.67
C LEU A 188 11.86 11.97 -21.43
N ALA A 189 12.08 12.02 -22.74
CA ALA A 189 11.36 12.95 -23.61
C ALA A 189 9.84 12.69 -23.57
N PRO A 190 8.97 13.68 -23.81
CA PRO A 190 7.51 13.50 -23.68
C PRO A 190 6.94 12.39 -24.57
N ASP A 191 7.51 12.12 -25.72
CA ASP A 191 7.09 11.07 -26.67
C ASP A 191 7.53 9.66 -26.26
N GLN A 192 8.53 9.56 -25.38
CA GLN A 192 9.00 8.31 -24.77
C GLN A 192 8.13 7.90 -23.55
N ARG A 193 7.34 8.84 -23.00
CA ARG A 193 6.52 8.58 -21.79
C ARG A 193 5.24 7.80 -22.12
N VAL A 194 5.44 6.58 -22.62
CA VAL A 194 4.36 5.63 -22.90
C VAL A 194 4.58 4.37 -22.07
N LEU A 195 3.67 4.12 -21.13
CA LEU A 195 3.75 3.00 -20.20
C LEU A 195 2.72 1.92 -20.57
N VAL A 196 3.20 0.73 -20.93
CA VAL A 196 2.37 -0.44 -21.25
C VAL A 196 2.53 -1.50 -20.16
N THR A 197 1.42 -1.89 -19.50
CA THR A 197 1.37 -2.72 -18.31
C THR A 197 0.41 -3.90 -18.46
N ALA A 198 0.43 -4.84 -17.50
CA ALA A 198 -0.46 -6.00 -17.52
C ALA A 198 -1.93 -5.59 -17.27
N HIS A 199 -2.20 -4.65 -16.34
CA HIS A 199 -3.54 -4.09 -16.17
C HIS A 199 -3.50 -2.55 -16.06
N ASP A 200 -4.65 -1.90 -16.15
CA ASP A 200 -4.79 -0.44 -16.18
C ASP A 200 -4.82 0.15 -14.76
N ALA A 201 -3.72 -0.03 -14.02
CA ALA A 201 -3.54 0.48 -12.66
C ALA A 201 -2.86 1.86 -12.61
N PHE A 202 -2.12 2.23 -13.66
CA PHE A 202 -1.22 3.37 -13.62
C PHE A 202 -1.85 4.68 -14.13
N GLY A 203 -3.19 4.77 -14.18
CA GLY A 203 -3.90 5.96 -14.64
C GLY A 203 -3.53 7.22 -13.89
N TYR A 204 -3.47 7.14 -12.54
CA TYR A 204 -3.03 8.26 -11.70
C TYR A 204 -1.56 8.62 -11.90
N PHE A 205 -0.69 7.62 -12.09
CA PHE A 205 0.72 7.85 -12.45
C PHE A 205 0.82 8.63 -13.78
N GLY A 206 0.08 8.19 -14.79
CA GLY A 206 0.03 8.87 -16.08
C GLY A 206 -0.36 10.34 -15.95
N ARG A 207 -1.41 10.62 -15.19
CA ARG A 207 -1.89 11.99 -14.93
C ARG A 207 -0.87 12.83 -14.17
N ALA A 208 -0.26 12.28 -13.12
CA ALA A 208 0.67 13.01 -12.25
C ALA A 208 2.00 13.32 -12.93
N TYR A 209 2.52 12.39 -13.73
CA TYR A 209 3.90 12.43 -14.26
C TYR A 209 3.98 12.52 -15.79
N GLY A 210 2.84 12.70 -16.46
CA GLY A 210 2.79 12.98 -17.90
C GLY A 210 3.04 11.76 -18.79
N PHE A 211 2.61 10.57 -18.38
CA PHE A 211 2.68 9.35 -19.20
C PHE A 211 1.35 9.06 -19.88
N GLU A 212 1.43 8.56 -21.12
CA GLU A 212 0.32 7.83 -21.75
C GLU A 212 0.35 6.39 -21.24
N VAL A 213 -0.71 5.95 -20.54
CA VAL A 213 -0.79 4.62 -19.94
C VAL A 213 -1.72 3.73 -20.74
N ARG A 214 -1.34 2.47 -20.94
CA ARG A 214 -2.12 1.42 -21.60
C ARG A 214 -2.01 0.10 -20.84
N GLY A 215 -3.05 -0.31 -20.14
CA GLY A 215 -3.18 -1.66 -19.59
C GLY A 215 -3.69 -2.66 -20.63
N LEU A 216 -3.22 -3.90 -20.58
CA LEU A 216 -3.78 -5.00 -21.38
C LEU A 216 -5.13 -5.46 -20.81
N LEU A 217 -5.18 -5.67 -19.47
CA LEU A 217 -6.43 -5.85 -18.75
C LEU A 217 -7.01 -4.48 -18.39
N GLY A 218 -8.30 -4.43 -18.06
CA GLY A 218 -8.93 -3.20 -17.54
C GLY A 218 -8.43 -2.80 -16.14
N VAL A 219 -9.07 -1.78 -15.55
CA VAL A 219 -8.80 -1.27 -14.20
C VAL A 219 -8.93 -2.37 -13.14
N SER A 220 -9.81 -3.34 -13.33
CA SER A 220 -9.90 -4.54 -12.49
C SER A 220 -9.39 -5.75 -13.27
N THR A 221 -8.56 -6.57 -12.62
CA THR A 221 -8.05 -7.85 -13.15
C THR A 221 -9.10 -8.95 -13.21
N ALA A 222 -10.33 -8.70 -12.73
CA ALA A 222 -11.42 -9.68 -12.71
C ALA A 222 -11.94 -10.07 -14.10
N ALA A 223 -11.70 -9.25 -15.11
CA ALA A 223 -12.02 -9.53 -16.50
C ALA A 223 -10.75 -9.88 -17.29
N GLU A 224 -10.78 -10.99 -18.04
CA GLU A 224 -9.68 -11.37 -18.91
C GLU A 224 -9.65 -10.50 -20.18
N ALA A 225 -8.45 -10.22 -20.70
CA ALA A 225 -8.29 -9.58 -22.00
C ALA A 225 -8.72 -10.51 -23.13
N GLY A 226 -9.52 -9.99 -24.04
CA GLY A 226 -9.88 -10.71 -25.25
C GLY A 226 -8.73 -10.71 -26.27
N THR A 227 -8.76 -11.64 -27.22
CA THR A 227 -7.78 -11.69 -28.32
C THR A 227 -7.72 -10.36 -29.09
N SER A 228 -8.87 -9.68 -29.24
CA SER A 228 -8.94 -8.36 -29.89
C SER A 228 -8.15 -7.29 -29.15
N ASP A 229 -8.12 -7.34 -27.83
CA ASP A 229 -7.44 -6.34 -27.01
C ASP A 229 -5.92 -6.52 -27.10
N VAL A 230 -5.44 -7.78 -27.06
CA VAL A 230 -4.04 -8.13 -27.34
C VAL A 230 -3.61 -7.61 -28.71
N GLN A 231 -4.43 -7.83 -29.76
CA GLN A 231 -4.10 -7.40 -31.12
C GLN A 231 -4.03 -5.88 -31.25
N LYS A 232 -5.00 -5.16 -30.69
CA LYS A 232 -5.05 -3.68 -30.73
C LYS A 232 -3.84 -3.09 -30.00
N LEU A 233 -3.50 -3.64 -28.83
CA LEU A 233 -2.38 -3.14 -28.04
C LEU A 233 -1.05 -3.47 -28.73
N ALA A 234 -0.91 -4.64 -29.35
CA ALA A 234 0.27 -4.98 -30.15
C ALA A 234 0.44 -4.04 -31.37
N ASP A 235 -0.65 -3.70 -32.08
CA ASP A 235 -0.61 -2.73 -33.17
C ASP A 235 -0.19 -1.33 -32.68
N PHE A 236 -0.68 -0.92 -31.51
CA PHE A 236 -0.30 0.34 -30.87
C PHE A 236 1.20 0.38 -30.53
N ILE A 237 1.74 -0.69 -29.92
CA ILE A 237 3.17 -0.79 -29.57
C ILE A 237 4.04 -0.67 -30.81
N VAL A 238 3.72 -1.42 -31.87
CA VAL A 238 4.46 -1.38 -33.14
C VAL A 238 4.41 0.01 -33.76
N LYS A 239 3.20 0.61 -33.85
CA LYS A 239 3.01 1.94 -34.44
C LYS A 239 3.77 3.05 -33.71
N ARG A 240 3.90 2.95 -32.37
CA ARG A 240 4.55 3.94 -31.52
C ARG A 240 6.02 3.61 -31.25
N GLU A 241 6.49 2.48 -31.79
CA GLU A 241 7.87 2.00 -31.62
C GLU A 241 8.28 1.91 -30.13
N ILE A 242 7.34 1.41 -29.26
CA ILE A 242 7.55 1.34 -27.82
C ILE A 242 8.59 0.27 -27.51
N PRO A 243 9.74 0.62 -26.88
CA PRO A 243 10.87 -0.29 -26.72
C PRO A 243 10.63 -1.35 -25.65
N ALA A 244 9.81 -1.04 -24.65
CA ALA A 244 9.60 -1.91 -23.48
C ALA A 244 8.15 -1.91 -22.99
N ILE A 245 7.73 -3.09 -22.51
CA ILE A 245 6.45 -3.32 -21.80
C ILE A 245 6.74 -3.96 -20.44
N PHE A 246 5.82 -3.86 -19.46
CA PHE A 246 6.12 -4.23 -18.10
C PHE A 246 5.20 -5.33 -17.59
N VAL A 247 5.79 -6.34 -16.90
CA VAL A 247 5.04 -7.27 -16.08
C VAL A 247 4.75 -6.64 -14.71
N GLU A 248 3.85 -7.25 -13.96
CA GLU A 248 3.45 -6.77 -12.63
C GLU A 248 3.56 -7.89 -11.60
N THR A 249 3.84 -7.51 -10.34
CA THR A 249 4.03 -8.48 -9.26
C THR A 249 2.74 -9.17 -8.84
N SER A 250 1.58 -8.50 -9.01
CA SER A 250 0.24 -9.01 -8.65
C SER A 250 -0.50 -9.69 -9.79
N VAL A 251 0.00 -9.58 -11.04
CA VAL A 251 -0.66 -10.13 -12.25
C VAL A 251 0.21 -11.22 -12.89
N PRO A 252 -0.36 -12.37 -13.30
CA PRO A 252 0.41 -13.43 -13.93
C PRO A 252 1.14 -12.94 -15.19
N PRO A 253 2.48 -13.14 -15.30
CA PRO A 253 3.30 -12.61 -16.40
C PRO A 253 2.93 -13.12 -17.79
N ARG A 254 2.18 -14.24 -17.88
CA ARG A 254 1.72 -14.81 -19.16
C ARG A 254 0.94 -13.82 -20.04
N TYR A 255 0.24 -12.86 -19.44
CA TYR A 255 -0.52 -11.86 -20.18
C TYR A 255 0.41 -10.93 -20.99
N VAL A 256 1.44 -10.41 -20.37
CA VAL A 256 2.44 -9.55 -21.01
C VAL A 256 3.33 -10.35 -21.96
N GLN A 257 3.63 -11.61 -21.64
CA GLN A 257 4.37 -12.51 -22.54
C GLN A 257 3.59 -12.77 -23.83
N ALA A 258 2.29 -13.03 -23.75
CA ALA A 258 1.43 -13.20 -24.92
C ALA A 258 1.36 -11.91 -25.78
N LEU A 259 1.32 -10.73 -25.14
CA LEU A 259 1.41 -9.46 -25.83
C LEU A 259 2.75 -9.28 -26.54
N GLN A 260 3.87 -9.60 -25.89
CA GLN A 260 5.21 -9.57 -26.47
C GLN A 260 5.31 -10.47 -27.71
N GLU A 261 4.78 -11.69 -27.64
CA GLU A 261 4.73 -12.63 -28.77
C GLU A 261 3.92 -12.05 -29.94
N ALA A 262 2.77 -11.42 -29.65
CA ALA A 262 1.93 -10.78 -30.64
C ALA A 262 2.62 -9.58 -31.32
N VAL A 263 3.42 -8.81 -30.60
CA VAL A 263 4.23 -7.72 -31.15
C VAL A 263 5.38 -8.27 -32.00
N ASN A 264 6.10 -9.28 -31.51
CA ASN A 264 7.22 -9.91 -32.24
C ASN A 264 6.72 -10.55 -33.57
N ALA A 265 5.54 -11.12 -33.59
CA ALA A 265 4.93 -11.66 -34.80
C ALA A 265 4.64 -10.60 -35.89
N ARG A 266 4.64 -9.30 -35.52
CA ARG A 266 4.54 -8.17 -36.44
C ARG A 266 5.88 -7.63 -36.94
N GLY A 267 6.99 -8.27 -36.55
CA GLY A 267 8.34 -7.91 -36.96
C GLY A 267 8.96 -6.78 -36.11
N PHE A 268 8.37 -6.42 -34.99
CA PHE A 268 8.92 -5.44 -34.04
C PHE A 268 9.36 -6.15 -32.76
N ALA A 269 10.60 -5.90 -32.33
CA ALA A 269 11.14 -6.49 -31.10
C ALA A 269 10.85 -5.56 -29.91
N VAL A 270 9.93 -5.97 -29.03
CA VAL A 270 9.67 -5.28 -27.76
C VAL A 270 10.28 -6.08 -26.60
N SER A 271 10.93 -5.40 -25.66
CA SER A 271 11.49 -6.03 -24.47
C SER A 271 10.51 -6.03 -23.29
N ILE A 272 10.70 -6.94 -22.33
CA ILE A 272 10.10 -6.82 -21.00
C ILE A 272 11.07 -5.96 -20.17
N GLY A 273 10.66 -4.71 -19.92
CA GLY A 273 11.49 -3.69 -19.26
C GLY A 273 11.69 -3.90 -17.77
N GLY A 274 10.92 -4.81 -17.16
CA GLY A 274 11.02 -5.14 -15.75
C GLY A 274 9.68 -5.53 -15.15
N SER A 275 9.68 -5.73 -13.82
CA SER A 275 8.48 -6.02 -13.04
C SER A 275 8.12 -4.82 -12.18
N LEU A 276 6.89 -4.35 -12.29
CA LEU A 276 6.37 -3.23 -11.49
C LEU A 276 5.54 -3.76 -10.33
N TYR A 277 5.62 -3.06 -9.22
CA TYR A 277 4.70 -3.23 -8.10
C TYR A 277 3.44 -2.42 -8.41
N SER A 278 2.33 -3.10 -8.67
CA SER A 278 1.04 -2.43 -8.93
C SER A 278 0.16 -2.38 -7.68
N ASP A 279 -0.43 -3.52 -7.29
CA ASP A 279 -1.44 -3.58 -6.22
C ASP A 279 -0.85 -4.01 -4.88
N SER A 280 0.45 -4.13 -4.78
CA SER A 280 1.15 -4.48 -3.54
C SER A 280 2.54 -3.88 -3.50
N LEU A 281 3.03 -3.60 -2.29
CA LEU A 281 4.44 -3.30 -2.05
C LEU A 281 5.28 -4.57 -2.18
N GLY A 282 6.59 -4.37 -2.27
CA GLY A 282 7.56 -5.46 -2.22
C GLY A 282 7.64 -6.17 -0.86
N ASN A 283 8.59 -7.11 -0.76
CA ASN A 283 8.77 -7.89 0.47
C ASN A 283 9.26 -6.99 1.63
N PRO A 284 8.78 -7.23 2.86
CA PRO A 284 9.31 -6.55 4.03
C PRO A 284 10.84 -6.69 4.14
N GLY A 285 11.51 -5.60 4.52
CA GLY A 285 12.97 -5.56 4.64
C GLY A 285 13.73 -5.35 3.32
N THR A 286 13.04 -5.25 2.19
CA THR A 286 13.62 -4.77 0.93
C THR A 286 13.33 -3.28 0.72
N PRO A 287 14.03 -2.58 -0.19
CA PRO A 287 13.71 -1.18 -0.52
C PRO A 287 12.24 -0.99 -0.89
N ALA A 288 11.68 -1.83 -1.76
CA ALA A 288 10.27 -1.79 -2.14
C ALA A 288 9.29 -2.28 -1.04
N GLY A 289 9.77 -2.67 0.13
CA GLY A 289 8.92 -3.07 1.27
C GLY A 289 8.19 -1.91 1.94
N SER A 290 8.44 -0.66 1.52
CA SER A 290 7.73 0.56 1.91
C SER A 290 7.09 1.24 0.71
N TYR A 291 6.11 2.10 0.94
CA TYR A 291 5.47 2.88 -0.13
C TYR A 291 6.48 3.72 -0.91
N SER A 292 7.29 4.52 -0.21
CA SER A 292 8.30 5.38 -0.85
C SER A 292 9.33 4.58 -1.64
N GLY A 293 9.74 3.43 -1.13
CA GLY A 293 10.67 2.53 -1.83
C GLY A 293 10.04 1.91 -3.08
N THR A 294 8.79 1.47 -2.99
CA THR A 294 8.05 0.94 -4.15
C THR A 294 7.90 1.98 -5.26
N VAL A 295 7.54 3.22 -4.93
CA VAL A 295 7.43 4.31 -5.92
C VAL A 295 8.78 4.55 -6.60
N ARG A 296 9.88 4.58 -5.84
CA ARG A 296 11.23 4.76 -6.38
C ARG A 296 11.63 3.62 -7.31
N GLU A 297 11.46 2.36 -6.90
CA GLU A 297 11.82 1.21 -7.74
C GLU A 297 11.00 1.16 -9.03
N ASN A 298 9.70 1.46 -8.96
CA ASN A 298 8.86 1.53 -10.15
C ASN A 298 9.35 2.60 -11.13
N ILE A 299 9.59 3.82 -10.65
CA ILE A 299 10.05 4.93 -11.50
C ILE A 299 11.43 4.62 -12.11
N GLU A 300 12.38 4.11 -11.32
CA GLU A 300 13.69 3.73 -11.86
C GLU A 300 13.59 2.62 -12.90
N THR A 301 12.73 1.63 -12.67
CA THR A 301 12.49 0.54 -13.63
C THR A 301 11.89 1.08 -14.93
N ILE A 302 10.88 1.96 -14.84
CA ILE A 302 10.23 2.56 -16.01
C ILE A 302 11.20 3.43 -16.79
N VAL A 303 11.88 4.37 -16.13
CA VAL A 303 12.80 5.31 -16.78
C VAL A 303 13.95 4.57 -17.43
N SER A 304 14.58 3.61 -16.73
CA SER A 304 15.69 2.84 -17.28
C SER A 304 15.34 2.00 -18.51
N ALA A 305 14.11 1.48 -18.56
CA ALA A 305 13.67 0.63 -19.67
C ALA A 305 13.18 1.42 -20.89
N LEU A 306 12.69 2.66 -20.70
CA LEU A 306 12.18 3.51 -21.76
C LEU A 306 13.21 4.50 -22.30
N ALA A 307 14.30 4.78 -21.57
CA ALA A 307 15.40 5.58 -22.07
C ALA A 307 16.05 4.92 -23.30
N THR A 308 16.29 5.69 -24.34
CA THR A 308 17.05 5.21 -25.50
C THR A 308 18.53 5.07 -25.16
N ALA A 309 19.24 4.17 -25.84
CA ALA A 309 20.66 3.89 -25.56
C ALA A 309 21.59 5.11 -25.73
N GLU A 310 21.12 6.18 -26.37
CA GLU A 310 21.87 7.45 -26.54
C GLU A 310 21.80 8.37 -25.31
N GLU A 311 20.89 8.13 -24.38
CA GLU A 311 20.68 8.97 -23.19
C GLU A 311 21.23 8.32 -21.91
N ALA A 312 21.77 7.11 -22.02
CA ALA A 312 22.28 6.33 -20.88
C ALA A 312 23.81 6.50 -20.65
N GLU A 313 24.53 7.36 -21.44
CA GLU A 313 25.90 7.75 -21.23
C GLU A 313 26.00 9.15 -20.58
#